data_12e0d0176edb5fed2dcdae277921ad67
#
_entry.id   12e0d0176edb5fed2dcdae277921ad67
#
_cell.length_a   1.000
_cell.length_b   1.000
_cell.length_c   1.000
_cell.angle_alpha   90.00
_cell.angle_beta   90.00
_cell.angle_gamma   90.00
#
_symmetry.space_group_name_H-M   'P 1'
#
loop_
_entity.id
_entity.type
_entity.pdbx_description
1 polymer ?
#
loop_
_entity_poly.entity_id
_entity_poly.type
_entity_poly.pdbx_seq_one_letter_code
_entity_poly.pdbx_strand_id
1 'polypeptide(L)'
;MSDFIPVTELDKWLNFQLICKPEQSGKTFIMIQKIIKDLSEPIPGKEIVNFILCDNNLLLTKQTSVRIEHDLKEYIHDGQAYIELSSHERTEYHDTRSVSHAIIFKNVRNIICCTNGKRMDDIYCLIEDMNNSSFTKGKFHFNIWLDEADKFIKFIDNTLRPIVDRHNANVNVKLITATPQPLFQKYEYMNVLPIENTTDGRYHGWEDNDIRIIEKDGGVLDFAEHVLGVVIPEVVKPGTKWFIPGVAKKRSHEAIKNMCVAKGMAVICVNGNGIVITLPQTLEVFRYKKDDEFNNKIISLYRKHNLDRFPVVITGYICIGRGITINSNEFILDYAILSHYSDKNEASQIAGRMKGNMKGFDNYKQPVVFTTEDFNDIALEWEKKSKRLAELAFQKEQNGQSTVIDKTEFKTCDKPYSYVVHPILFDTFEQAKTELVKKEREMDGKVRSTKKSVIHTCEGYSVTSKLLKPGQTVNDLTKEDRITVEKSKSIPASRSISSTDKGSRYLILPVYENMDSLPNSVKYQVRYIKFEERQNSGSSASGGGATASGGGGGPDEC
;
A
#
# COMPACT_ATOMS: atom_id res chain seq x y z
N MET A 1 6.45 -26.37 19.93
CA MET A 1 7.60 -25.46 20.08
C MET A 1 7.05 -24.07 19.83
N SER A 2 7.09 -23.18 20.81
CA SER A 2 6.68 -21.80 20.61
C SER A 2 7.73 -21.15 19.72
N ASP A 3 7.31 -20.70 18.55
CA ASP A 3 8.14 -19.91 17.63
C ASP A 3 8.42 -18.53 18.26
N PHE A 4 9.25 -18.53 19.29
CA PHE A 4 9.86 -17.31 19.79
C PHE A 4 10.78 -16.79 18.70
N ILE A 5 10.43 -15.61 18.17
CA ILE A 5 11.32 -14.96 17.23
C ILE A 5 12.57 -14.54 18.01
N PRO A 6 13.74 -14.99 17.62
CA PRO A 6 14.96 -14.40 18.16
C PRO A 6 14.92 -12.89 17.92
N VAL A 7 15.25 -12.09 18.91
CA VAL A 7 15.35 -10.61 18.80
C VAL A 7 16.17 -10.21 17.57
N THR A 8 17.19 -10.98 17.26
CA THR A 8 18.05 -10.81 16.07
C THR A 8 17.31 -10.82 14.72
N GLU A 9 16.17 -11.50 14.60
CA GLU A 9 15.38 -11.50 13.35
C GLU A 9 14.50 -10.25 13.22
N LEU A 10 13.96 -9.75 14.32
CA LEU A 10 13.21 -8.48 14.35
C LEU A 10 14.13 -7.28 14.15
N ASP A 11 15.31 -7.29 14.79
CA ASP A 11 16.28 -6.21 14.67
C ASP A 11 16.73 -6.00 13.22
N LYS A 12 16.83 -7.07 12.42
CA LYS A 12 17.13 -6.98 10.98
C LYS A 12 16.10 -6.18 10.17
N TRP A 13 14.85 -6.11 10.64
CA TRP A 13 13.77 -5.40 9.95
C TRP A 13 13.58 -3.97 10.46
N LEU A 14 14.26 -3.53 11.51
CA LEU A 14 14.13 -2.16 12.02
C LEU A 14 14.59 -1.11 11.00
N ASN A 15 15.62 -1.44 10.21
CA ASN A 15 16.12 -0.58 9.13
C ASN A 15 15.26 -0.63 7.85
N PHE A 16 14.30 -1.56 7.77
CA PHE A 16 13.33 -1.61 6.69
C PHE A 16 11.98 -1.08 7.18
N GLN A 17 11.44 -0.11 6.48
CA GLN A 17 10.14 0.45 6.80
C GLN A 17 9.21 0.39 5.59
N LEU A 18 8.05 -0.23 5.76
CA LEU A 18 7.04 -0.34 4.72
C LEU A 18 6.09 0.86 4.77
N ILE A 19 6.01 1.59 3.67
CA ILE A 19 5.02 2.65 3.42
C ILE A 19 3.93 2.04 2.55
N CYS A 20 2.77 1.78 3.14
CA CYS A 20 1.64 1.20 2.46
C CYS A 20 0.46 2.17 2.44
N LYS A 21 -0.03 2.46 1.25
CA LYS A 21 -1.28 3.21 1.04
C LYS A 21 -1.92 2.72 -0.27
N PRO A 22 -3.24 2.85 -0.42
CA PRO A 22 -3.92 2.51 -1.67
C PRO A 22 -3.30 3.19 -2.90
N GLU A 23 -3.61 2.69 -4.07
CA GLU A 23 -3.17 3.27 -5.34
C GLU A 23 -3.62 4.73 -5.44
N GLN A 24 -2.73 5.58 -5.96
CA GLN A 24 -2.95 7.02 -6.19
C GLN A 24 -3.40 7.85 -4.96
N SER A 25 -3.18 7.34 -3.74
CA SER A 25 -3.49 8.02 -2.48
C SER A 25 -2.35 8.89 -1.94
N GLY A 26 -1.33 9.23 -2.75
CA GLY A 26 -0.27 10.14 -2.37
C GLY A 26 0.99 9.50 -1.76
N LYS A 27 1.33 8.23 -2.08
CA LYS A 27 2.56 7.58 -1.59
C LYS A 27 3.83 8.39 -1.90
N THR A 28 3.96 8.89 -3.14
CA THR A 28 5.10 9.73 -3.56
C THR A 28 5.15 11.03 -2.76
N PHE A 29 4.01 11.63 -2.46
CA PHE A 29 3.93 12.81 -1.60
C PHE A 29 4.49 12.53 -0.19
N ILE A 30 4.09 11.41 0.44
CA ILE A 30 4.63 11.01 1.75
C ILE A 30 6.15 10.81 1.69
N MET A 31 6.66 10.17 0.65
CA MET A 31 8.10 10.02 0.43
C MET A 31 8.79 11.39 0.41
N ILE A 32 8.29 12.32 -0.38
CA ILE A 32 8.86 13.68 -0.51
C ILE A 32 8.80 14.42 0.83
N GLN A 33 7.65 14.37 1.55
CA GLN A 33 7.54 15.01 2.87
C GLN A 33 8.53 14.46 3.88
N LYS A 34 8.82 13.15 3.83
CA LYS A 34 9.84 12.56 4.69
C LYS A 34 11.26 12.96 4.27
N ILE A 35 11.54 13.06 2.98
CA ILE A 35 12.82 13.60 2.50
C ILE A 35 13.01 15.04 2.96
N ILE A 36 11.98 15.88 2.88
CA ILE A 36 12.00 17.26 3.38
C ILE A 36 12.27 17.28 4.88
N LYS A 37 11.57 16.42 5.64
CA LYS A 37 11.80 16.30 7.09
C LYS A 37 13.23 15.89 7.40
N ASP A 38 13.77 14.89 6.72
CA ASP A 38 15.14 14.42 6.90
C ASP A 38 16.18 15.51 6.58
N LEU A 39 15.90 16.38 5.59
CA LEU A 39 16.74 17.54 5.28
C LEU A 39 16.66 18.63 6.36
N SER A 40 15.50 18.82 6.97
CA SER A 40 15.25 19.83 8.01
C SER A 40 15.71 19.40 9.40
N GLU A 41 15.72 18.10 9.67
CA GLU A 41 16.11 17.49 10.95
C GLU A 41 17.30 16.52 10.72
N PRO A 42 18.49 17.01 10.39
CA PRO A 42 19.61 16.15 10.03
C PRO A 42 20.09 15.30 11.22
N ILE A 43 20.57 14.12 10.93
CA ILE A 43 21.23 13.26 11.94
C ILE A 43 22.54 13.95 12.38
N PRO A 44 22.77 14.16 13.69
CA PRO A 44 23.98 14.83 14.16
C PRO A 44 25.26 14.21 13.59
N GLY A 45 26.07 15.03 12.92
CA GLY A 45 27.37 14.63 12.34
C GLY A 45 27.28 13.80 11.06
N LYS A 46 26.08 13.63 10.47
CA LYS A 46 25.90 12.90 9.20
C LYS A 46 25.09 13.72 8.20
N GLU A 47 25.46 13.59 6.94
CA GLU A 47 24.73 14.12 5.82
C GLU A 47 23.85 13.03 5.21
N ILE A 48 22.56 13.33 4.95
CA ILE A 48 21.61 12.34 4.44
C ILE A 48 21.67 12.32 2.92
N VAL A 49 21.78 11.12 2.35
CA VAL A 49 21.75 10.87 0.91
C VAL A 49 20.59 9.94 0.60
N ASN A 50 19.71 10.34 -0.30
CA ASN A 50 18.53 9.58 -0.70
C ASN A 50 18.77 8.93 -2.07
N PHE A 51 18.60 7.60 -2.16
CA PHE A 51 18.48 6.86 -3.40
C PHE A 51 17.00 6.56 -3.65
N ILE A 52 16.44 7.09 -4.72
CA ILE A 52 15.03 6.95 -5.07
C ILE A 52 14.92 6.01 -6.26
N LEU A 53 14.54 4.77 -5.98
CA LEU A 53 14.45 3.67 -6.91
C LEU A 53 13.02 3.58 -7.46
N CYS A 54 12.84 4.03 -8.69
CA CYS A 54 11.57 3.93 -9.39
C CYS A 54 11.47 2.60 -10.13
N ASP A 55 10.26 2.14 -10.42
CA ASP A 55 10.04 1.00 -11.32
C ASP A 55 10.81 1.20 -12.65
N ASN A 56 11.23 0.12 -13.27
CA ASN A 56 11.99 0.14 -14.53
C ASN A 56 11.13 0.65 -15.71
N ASN A 57 10.63 1.86 -15.56
CA ASN A 57 9.76 2.57 -16.49
C ASN A 57 10.15 4.06 -16.53
N LEU A 58 10.64 4.52 -17.68
CA LEU A 58 11.09 5.90 -17.88
C LEU A 58 10.00 6.95 -17.62
N LEU A 59 8.73 6.63 -17.86
CA LEU A 59 7.61 7.54 -17.56
C LEU A 59 7.46 7.75 -16.04
N LEU A 60 7.60 6.69 -15.25
CA LEU A 60 7.54 6.79 -13.79
C LEU A 60 8.73 7.55 -13.22
N THR A 61 9.93 7.27 -13.72
CA THR A 61 11.14 8.00 -13.31
C THR A 61 10.95 9.49 -13.59
N LYS A 62 10.47 9.84 -14.79
CA LYS A 62 10.22 11.25 -15.16
C LYS A 62 9.12 11.89 -14.29
N GLN A 63 8.02 11.19 -14.06
CA GLN A 63 6.95 11.69 -13.18
C GLN A 63 7.46 11.95 -11.75
N THR A 64 8.28 11.04 -11.22
CA THR A 64 8.86 11.19 -9.89
C THR A 64 9.87 12.34 -9.86
N SER A 65 10.72 12.48 -10.87
CA SER A 65 11.72 13.57 -10.93
C SER A 65 11.08 14.96 -11.01
N VAL A 66 10.02 15.11 -11.80
CA VAL A 66 9.27 16.39 -11.88
C VAL A 66 8.65 16.77 -10.53
N ARG A 67 8.08 15.79 -9.82
CA ARG A 67 7.51 16.04 -8.48
C ARG A 67 8.59 16.43 -7.47
N ILE A 68 9.71 15.71 -7.47
CA ILE A 68 10.84 16.03 -6.58
C ILE A 68 11.39 17.42 -6.88
N GLU A 69 11.58 17.77 -8.15
CA GLU A 69 12.05 19.10 -8.55
C GLU A 69 11.11 20.19 -8.06
N HIS A 70 9.80 19.99 -8.25
CA HIS A 70 8.80 20.96 -7.83
C HIS A 70 8.75 21.11 -6.31
N ASP A 71 8.67 20.00 -5.57
CA ASP A 71 8.38 20.02 -4.13
C ASP A 71 9.63 20.29 -3.27
N LEU A 72 10.85 19.95 -3.76
CA LEU A 72 12.11 20.22 -3.04
C LEU A 72 12.76 21.55 -3.39
N LYS A 73 12.29 22.25 -4.41
CA LYS A 73 12.90 23.50 -4.90
C LYS A 73 13.07 24.57 -3.80
N GLU A 74 12.14 24.65 -2.87
CA GLU A 74 12.17 25.62 -1.76
C GLU A 74 13.12 25.22 -0.62
N TYR A 75 13.52 23.95 -0.56
CA TYR A 75 14.35 23.37 0.52
C TYR A 75 15.81 23.20 0.12
N ILE A 76 16.14 23.39 -1.15
CA ILE A 76 17.51 23.24 -1.67
C ILE A 76 18.00 24.61 -2.13
N HIS A 77 18.77 25.27 -1.27
CA HIS A 77 19.26 26.62 -1.53
C HIS A 77 20.44 26.64 -2.51
N ASP A 78 21.29 25.62 -2.47
CA ASP A 78 22.49 25.50 -3.31
C ASP A 78 22.57 24.12 -3.96
N GLY A 79 22.38 24.02 -5.26
CA GLY A 79 22.59 22.78 -6.01
C GLY A 79 21.37 22.25 -6.75
N GLN A 80 21.49 21.05 -7.28
CA GLN A 80 20.43 20.36 -7.98
C GLN A 80 19.50 19.64 -7.00
N ALA A 81 18.19 19.78 -7.18
CA ALA A 81 17.19 19.08 -6.37
C ALA A 81 17.38 17.55 -6.42
N TYR A 82 17.85 17.04 -7.55
CA TYR A 82 18.22 15.64 -7.75
C TYR A 82 19.20 15.49 -8.90
N ILE A 83 19.83 14.32 -8.99
CA ILE A 83 20.49 13.82 -10.20
C ILE A 83 19.86 12.51 -10.64
N GLU A 84 19.97 12.18 -11.91
CA GLU A 84 19.46 10.93 -12.47
C GLU A 84 20.61 9.99 -12.82
N LEU A 85 20.74 8.85 -12.11
CA LEU A 85 21.68 7.79 -12.45
C LEU A 85 21.08 6.89 -13.53
N SER A 86 21.49 7.10 -14.78
CA SER A 86 20.92 6.41 -15.94
C SER A 86 21.97 6.16 -17.01
N SER A 87 21.74 5.17 -17.88
CA SER A 87 22.51 4.99 -19.12
C SER A 87 21.97 5.84 -20.28
N HIS A 88 20.93 6.62 -20.06
CA HIS A 88 20.31 7.44 -21.09
C HIS A 88 21.13 8.71 -21.33
N GLU A 89 21.24 9.17 -22.57
CA GLU A 89 22.04 10.34 -23.00
C GLU A 89 21.61 11.69 -22.36
N ARG A 90 20.43 11.75 -21.73
CA ARG A 90 19.91 12.95 -21.06
C ARG A 90 20.55 13.28 -19.72
N THR A 91 21.45 12.44 -19.19
CA THR A 91 22.15 12.67 -17.93
C THR A 91 23.66 12.55 -18.10
N GLU A 92 24.42 13.27 -17.29
CA GLU A 92 25.88 13.15 -17.16
C GLU A 92 26.29 12.04 -16.18
N TYR A 93 25.35 11.50 -15.41
CA TYR A 93 25.62 10.56 -14.32
C TYR A 93 25.32 9.11 -14.77
N HIS A 94 26.33 8.47 -15.36
CA HIS A 94 26.20 7.14 -15.92
C HIS A 94 26.78 6.02 -15.04
N ASP A 95 27.64 6.38 -14.08
CA ASP A 95 28.38 5.45 -13.25
C ASP A 95 28.51 5.91 -11.78
N THR A 96 29.02 5.01 -10.93
CA THR A 96 29.20 5.24 -9.49
C THR A 96 30.18 6.36 -9.17
N ARG A 97 31.22 6.57 -10.00
CA ARG A 97 32.25 7.60 -9.75
C ARG A 97 31.68 9.00 -9.95
N SER A 98 30.94 9.21 -11.03
CA SER A 98 30.28 10.49 -11.29
C SER A 98 29.28 10.85 -10.19
N VAL A 99 28.51 9.86 -9.70
CA VAL A 99 27.56 10.04 -8.60
C VAL A 99 28.29 10.30 -7.27
N SER A 100 29.32 9.53 -6.95
CA SER A 100 30.14 9.74 -5.73
C SER A 100 30.76 11.15 -5.71
N HIS A 101 31.32 11.59 -6.85
CA HIS A 101 31.83 12.95 -7.00
C HIS A 101 30.75 14.02 -6.77
N ALA A 102 29.54 13.81 -7.30
CA ALA A 102 28.42 14.73 -7.11
C ALA A 102 27.99 14.81 -5.63
N ILE A 103 27.91 13.68 -4.94
CA ILE A 103 27.59 13.63 -3.51
C ILE A 103 28.64 14.39 -2.67
N ILE A 104 29.91 14.13 -2.92
CA ILE A 104 31.02 14.64 -2.09
C ILE A 104 31.32 16.12 -2.38
N PHE A 105 31.33 16.52 -3.65
CA PHE A 105 31.86 17.83 -4.06
C PHE A 105 30.80 18.81 -4.59
N LYS A 106 29.63 18.30 -5.05
CA LYS A 106 28.54 19.15 -5.55
C LYS A 106 27.34 19.19 -4.61
N ASN A 107 27.47 18.64 -3.42
CA ASN A 107 26.42 18.60 -2.39
C ASN A 107 25.08 17.98 -2.87
N VAL A 108 25.13 17.04 -3.81
CA VAL A 108 23.93 16.34 -4.27
C VAL A 108 23.46 15.38 -3.20
N ARG A 109 22.15 15.43 -2.87
CA ARG A 109 21.55 14.62 -1.80
C ARG A 109 20.45 13.67 -2.27
N ASN A 110 19.93 13.84 -3.48
CA ASN A 110 18.88 12.99 -4.02
C ASN A 110 19.30 12.40 -5.37
N ILE A 111 19.30 11.08 -5.46
CA ILE A 111 19.68 10.32 -6.65
C ILE A 111 18.49 9.49 -7.09
N ILE A 112 17.98 9.72 -8.29
CA ILE A 112 16.87 8.97 -8.87
C ILE A 112 17.42 7.97 -9.88
N CYS A 113 16.93 6.73 -9.84
CA CYS A 113 17.25 5.73 -10.86
C CYS A 113 16.15 4.69 -11.04
N CYS A 114 16.19 3.97 -12.15
CA CYS A 114 15.34 2.83 -12.39
C CYS A 114 15.82 1.60 -11.60
N THR A 115 14.89 0.81 -11.08
CA THR A 115 15.19 -0.44 -10.37
C THR A 115 15.47 -1.56 -11.36
N ASN A 116 16.75 -1.80 -11.65
CA ASN A 116 17.23 -2.91 -12.47
C ASN A 116 18.57 -3.43 -11.94
N GLY A 117 19.02 -4.61 -12.41
CA GLY A 117 20.20 -5.28 -11.87
C GLY A 117 21.43 -4.38 -11.85
N LYS A 118 21.78 -3.71 -12.97
CA LYS A 118 22.95 -2.83 -13.04
C LYS A 118 22.88 -1.70 -12.02
N ARG A 119 21.73 -1.03 -11.86
CA ARG A 119 21.58 0.09 -10.92
C ARG A 119 21.61 -0.36 -9.48
N MET A 120 21.09 -1.56 -9.20
CA MET A 120 21.18 -2.14 -7.86
C MET A 120 22.63 -2.46 -7.48
N ASP A 121 23.42 -2.99 -8.45
CA ASP A 121 24.86 -3.22 -8.27
C ASP A 121 25.63 -1.90 -8.12
N ASP A 122 25.33 -0.88 -8.91
CA ASP A 122 25.92 0.46 -8.82
C ASP A 122 25.69 1.06 -7.42
N ILE A 123 24.48 1.00 -6.88
CA ILE A 123 24.15 1.51 -5.53
C ILE A 123 24.86 0.70 -4.45
N TYR A 124 24.89 -0.63 -4.58
CA TYR A 124 25.61 -1.49 -3.65
C TYR A 124 27.09 -1.07 -3.58
N CYS A 125 27.77 -1.01 -4.72
CA CYS A 125 29.18 -0.61 -4.80
C CYS A 125 29.41 0.81 -4.24
N LEU A 126 28.55 1.77 -4.57
CA LEU A 126 28.69 3.14 -4.11
C LEU A 126 28.59 3.25 -2.58
N ILE A 127 27.62 2.60 -1.96
CA ILE A 127 27.43 2.61 -0.50
C ILE A 127 28.60 1.90 0.19
N GLU A 128 29.06 0.76 -0.35
CA GLU A 128 30.25 0.06 0.15
C GLU A 128 31.50 0.95 0.08
N ASP A 129 31.76 1.55 -1.07
CA ASP A 129 32.93 2.42 -1.27
C ASP A 129 32.91 3.63 -0.32
N MET A 130 31.76 4.28 -0.16
CA MET A 130 31.62 5.44 0.71
C MET A 130 31.72 5.10 2.20
N ASN A 131 31.26 3.91 2.64
CA ASN A 131 31.41 3.47 4.02
C ASN A 131 32.81 2.94 4.35
N ASN A 132 33.55 2.46 3.35
CA ASN A 132 34.89 1.91 3.54
C ASN A 132 36.02 2.95 3.33
N SER A 133 35.78 4.01 2.57
CA SER A 133 36.74 5.07 2.32
C SER A 133 37.05 5.87 3.60
N SER A 134 38.33 6.05 3.92
CA SER A 134 38.76 6.88 5.08
C SER A 134 38.28 8.34 5.01
N PHE A 135 37.99 8.84 3.80
CA PHE A 135 37.52 10.21 3.58
C PHE A 135 36.04 10.39 3.87
N THR A 136 35.21 9.37 3.58
CA THR A 136 33.73 9.47 3.65
C THR A 136 33.10 8.63 4.76
N LYS A 137 33.87 7.71 5.35
CA LYS A 137 33.40 6.81 6.41
C LYS A 137 32.75 7.56 7.57
N GLY A 138 31.48 7.19 7.83
CA GLY A 138 30.68 7.76 8.92
C GLY A 138 30.11 9.16 8.66
N LYS A 139 30.45 9.80 7.54
CA LYS A 139 29.93 11.14 7.17
C LYS A 139 28.53 11.12 6.60
N PHE A 140 28.14 10.02 6.00
CA PHE A 140 26.86 9.91 5.29
C PHE A 140 25.92 8.90 5.95
N HIS A 141 24.62 9.21 5.85
CA HIS A 141 23.53 8.29 6.13
C HIS A 141 22.72 8.12 4.85
N PHE A 142 22.46 6.88 4.46
CA PHE A 142 21.81 6.56 3.20
C PHE A 142 20.36 6.10 3.44
N ASN A 143 19.41 6.81 2.86
CA ASN A 143 18.03 6.36 2.76
C ASN A 143 17.78 5.81 1.37
N ILE A 144 17.34 4.57 1.27
CA ILE A 144 17.00 3.91 0.01
C ILE A 144 15.49 3.79 -0.06
N TRP A 145 14.87 4.49 -1.00
CA TRP A 145 13.45 4.51 -1.26
C TRP A 145 13.15 3.60 -2.45
N LEU A 146 12.49 2.46 -2.23
CA LEU A 146 12.12 1.50 -3.28
C LEU A 146 10.64 1.61 -3.57
N ASP A 147 10.29 2.24 -4.67
CA ASP A 147 8.90 2.32 -5.15
C ASP A 147 8.47 1.01 -5.82
N GLU A 148 7.18 0.66 -5.70
CA GLU A 148 6.61 -0.62 -6.16
C GLU A 148 7.37 -1.84 -5.62
N ALA A 149 7.72 -1.80 -4.32
CA ALA A 149 8.60 -2.77 -3.66
C ALA A 149 8.13 -4.23 -3.76
N ASP A 150 6.83 -4.46 -3.92
CA ASP A 150 6.22 -5.78 -4.12
C ASP A 150 6.72 -6.50 -5.38
N LYS A 151 7.22 -5.78 -6.39
CA LYS A 151 7.83 -6.34 -7.60
C LYS A 151 9.28 -6.75 -7.41
N PHE A 152 9.97 -6.13 -6.47
CA PHE A 152 11.43 -6.16 -6.39
C PHE A 152 11.97 -7.00 -5.23
N ILE A 153 11.21 -8.00 -4.79
CA ILE A 153 11.58 -8.90 -3.68
C ILE A 153 12.98 -9.50 -3.86
N LYS A 154 13.36 -9.88 -5.08
CA LYS A 154 14.70 -10.41 -5.36
C LYS A 154 15.80 -9.38 -5.08
N PHE A 155 15.58 -8.10 -5.38
CA PHE A 155 16.54 -7.05 -5.09
C PHE A 155 16.58 -6.71 -3.59
N ILE A 156 15.44 -6.80 -2.91
CA ILE A 156 15.42 -6.68 -1.44
C ILE A 156 16.31 -7.75 -0.83
N ASP A 157 16.15 -9.01 -1.21
CA ASP A 157 16.93 -10.14 -0.65
C ASP A 157 18.41 -10.10 -1.07
N ASN A 158 18.69 -9.85 -2.34
CA ASN A 158 20.04 -10.04 -2.89
C ASN A 158 20.93 -8.81 -2.79
N THR A 159 20.34 -7.60 -2.64
CA THR A 159 21.10 -6.35 -2.63
C THR A 159 20.84 -5.54 -1.36
N LEU A 160 19.57 -5.20 -1.07
CA LEU A 160 19.28 -4.26 0.02
C LEU A 160 19.53 -4.86 1.41
N ARG A 161 19.14 -6.11 1.64
CA ARG A 161 19.43 -6.79 2.92
C ARG A 161 20.92 -6.93 3.18
N PRO A 162 21.76 -7.40 2.24
CA PRO A 162 23.22 -7.41 2.43
C PRO A 162 23.83 -6.05 2.74
N ILE A 163 23.37 -4.97 2.13
CA ILE A 163 23.81 -3.60 2.44
C ILE A 163 23.47 -3.24 3.89
N VAL A 164 22.21 -3.45 4.29
CA VAL A 164 21.74 -3.14 5.64
C VAL A 164 22.45 -4.02 6.67
N ASP A 165 22.63 -5.31 6.43
CA ASP A 165 23.32 -6.22 7.36
C ASP A 165 24.77 -5.76 7.65
N ARG A 166 25.45 -5.12 6.66
CA ARG A 166 26.82 -4.60 6.82
C ARG A 166 26.88 -3.19 7.38
N HIS A 167 25.90 -2.36 7.07
CA HIS A 167 25.93 -0.91 7.34
C HIS A 167 24.68 -0.41 8.08
N ASN A 168 24.11 -1.21 8.98
CA ASN A 168 22.86 -0.93 9.69
C ASN A 168 22.83 0.43 10.42
N ALA A 169 23.96 0.93 10.87
CA ALA A 169 24.07 2.24 11.53
C ALA A 169 23.98 3.43 10.54
N ASN A 170 24.11 3.18 9.24
CA ASN A 170 24.22 4.21 8.22
C ASN A 170 23.24 4.04 7.05
N VAL A 171 22.43 2.98 7.02
CA VAL A 171 21.52 2.68 5.92
C VAL A 171 20.14 2.36 6.43
N ASN A 172 19.14 3.05 5.88
CA ASN A 172 17.73 2.75 6.05
C ASN A 172 17.07 2.47 4.68
N VAL A 173 16.15 1.53 4.64
CA VAL A 173 15.39 1.17 3.45
C VAL A 173 13.91 1.49 3.68
N LYS A 174 13.31 2.23 2.76
CA LYS A 174 11.89 2.56 2.73
C LYS A 174 11.24 1.83 1.55
N LEU A 175 10.43 0.82 1.86
CA LEU A 175 9.67 0.05 0.87
C LEU A 175 8.34 0.72 0.65
N ILE A 176 8.00 1.07 -0.58
CA ILE A 176 6.76 1.77 -0.92
C ILE A 176 5.92 0.86 -1.81
N THR A 177 4.67 0.60 -1.43
CA THR A 177 3.74 -0.17 -2.28
C THR A 177 2.28 0.11 -1.94
N ALA A 178 1.38 -0.14 -2.89
CA ALA A 178 -0.05 -0.21 -2.67
C ALA A 178 -0.53 -1.67 -2.45
N THR A 179 0.28 -2.63 -2.84
CA THR A 179 -0.03 -4.06 -2.84
C THR A 179 0.96 -4.83 -1.97
N PRO A 180 0.84 -4.77 -0.63
CA PRO A 180 1.81 -5.34 0.30
C PRO A 180 1.80 -6.88 0.37
N GLN A 181 0.81 -7.55 -0.23
CA GLN A 181 0.61 -9.00 -0.13
C GLN A 181 1.84 -9.82 -0.54
N PRO A 182 2.56 -9.54 -1.64
CA PRO A 182 3.76 -10.29 -2.00
C PRO A 182 4.86 -10.19 -0.93
N LEU A 183 5.00 -9.03 -0.28
CA LEU A 183 5.96 -8.85 0.81
C LEU A 183 5.61 -9.73 2.01
N PHE A 184 4.34 -9.75 2.44
CA PHE A 184 3.87 -10.60 3.53
C PHE A 184 3.76 -12.09 3.17
N GLN A 185 3.72 -12.44 1.88
CA GLN A 185 3.88 -13.84 1.45
C GLN A 185 5.31 -14.32 1.64
N LYS A 186 6.28 -13.45 1.37
CA LYS A 186 7.70 -13.76 1.46
C LYS A 186 8.26 -13.60 2.88
N TYR A 187 7.95 -12.50 3.53
CA TYR A 187 8.51 -12.12 4.83
C TYR A 187 7.52 -12.32 5.95
N GLU A 188 8.02 -12.78 7.09
CA GLU A 188 7.18 -13.06 8.25
C GLU A 188 6.77 -11.78 8.98
N TYR A 189 7.59 -10.73 8.91
CA TYR A 189 7.41 -9.44 9.58
C TYR A 189 7.73 -8.29 8.66
N MET A 190 7.01 -7.18 8.85
CA MET A 190 7.32 -5.89 8.24
C MET A 190 7.13 -4.79 9.28
N ASN A 191 8.11 -3.90 9.39
CA ASN A 191 7.96 -2.67 10.15
C ASN A 191 7.16 -1.68 9.28
N VAL A 192 5.90 -1.45 9.62
CA VAL A 192 5.00 -0.60 8.82
C VAL A 192 5.03 0.82 9.34
N LEU A 193 5.20 1.79 8.42
CA LEU A 193 5.13 3.19 8.78
C LEU A 193 3.72 3.54 9.24
N PRO A 194 3.54 4.05 10.47
CA PRO A 194 2.27 4.56 10.91
C PRO A 194 1.89 5.81 10.11
N ILE A 195 0.75 5.76 9.48
CA ILE A 195 0.20 6.87 8.70
C ILE A 195 -1.22 7.10 9.18
N GLU A 196 -1.48 8.29 9.70
CA GLU A 196 -2.83 8.69 10.01
C GLU A 196 -3.66 8.72 8.73
N ASN A 197 -4.74 7.95 8.71
CA ASN A 197 -5.70 7.96 7.60
C ASN A 197 -6.63 9.17 7.73
N THR A 198 -6.08 10.35 7.71
CA THR A 198 -6.86 11.55 7.43
C THR A 198 -7.23 11.51 5.96
N THR A 199 -8.37 10.94 5.65
CA THR A 199 -9.00 11.15 4.35
C THR A 199 -9.47 12.60 4.33
N ASP A 200 -8.75 13.44 3.61
CA ASP A 200 -9.14 14.84 3.39
C ASP A 200 -10.42 14.98 2.52
N GLY A 201 -11.15 13.87 2.35
CA GLY A 201 -12.35 13.77 1.54
C GLY A 201 -12.09 13.78 0.03
N ARG A 202 -10.88 14.05 -0.44
CA ARG A 202 -10.53 14.12 -1.87
C ARG A 202 -10.29 12.75 -2.52
N TYR A 203 -9.97 11.74 -1.72
CA TYR A 203 -9.70 10.41 -2.25
C TYR A 203 -10.98 9.73 -2.73
N HIS A 204 -10.98 9.31 -4.00
CA HIS A 204 -11.95 8.45 -4.62
C HIS A 204 -11.41 7.01 -4.59
N GLY A 205 -12.03 6.16 -3.81
CA GLY A 205 -11.68 4.74 -3.69
C GLY A 205 -12.43 3.88 -4.71
N TRP A 206 -12.21 2.58 -4.65
CA TRP A 206 -12.89 1.64 -5.55
C TRP A 206 -14.42 1.64 -5.34
N GLU A 207 -14.86 1.65 -4.09
CA GLU A 207 -16.29 1.67 -3.72
C GLU A 207 -17.02 2.97 -4.14
N ASP A 208 -16.27 4.01 -4.44
CA ASP A 208 -16.85 5.30 -4.89
C ASP A 208 -17.21 5.29 -6.38
N ASN A 209 -16.83 4.26 -7.15
CA ASN A 209 -17.25 4.13 -8.56
C ASN A 209 -18.69 3.62 -8.68
N ASP A 210 -19.37 3.93 -9.78
CA ASP A 210 -20.60 3.25 -10.19
C ASP A 210 -20.21 1.88 -10.80
N ILE A 211 -20.15 0.84 -9.95
CA ILE A 211 -19.73 -0.51 -10.33
C ILE A 211 -20.91 -1.26 -10.98
N ARG A 212 -20.72 -1.71 -12.20
CA ARG A 212 -21.70 -2.49 -12.96
C ARG A 212 -21.12 -3.87 -13.26
N ILE A 213 -21.62 -4.86 -12.50
CA ILE A 213 -21.20 -6.25 -12.65
C ILE A 213 -21.86 -6.85 -13.90
N ILE A 214 -21.07 -7.50 -14.73
CA ILE A 214 -21.50 -8.19 -15.94
C ILE A 214 -20.96 -9.61 -15.89
N GLU A 215 -21.87 -10.57 -15.98
CA GLU A 215 -21.50 -11.98 -16.10
C GLU A 215 -21.16 -12.30 -17.55
N LYS A 216 -19.89 -12.54 -17.81
CA LYS A 216 -19.38 -12.93 -19.12
C LYS A 216 -18.08 -13.70 -18.97
N ASP A 217 -18.11 -14.94 -19.41
CA ASP A 217 -16.91 -15.77 -19.55
C ASP A 217 -16.07 -15.33 -20.73
N GLY A 218 -14.75 -15.55 -20.63
CA GLY A 218 -13.81 -15.25 -21.71
C GLY A 218 -12.67 -14.35 -21.27
N GLY A 219 -11.84 -13.92 -22.22
CA GLY A 219 -10.70 -13.05 -21.97
C GLY A 219 -11.08 -11.57 -21.93
N VAL A 220 -10.09 -10.73 -21.62
CA VAL A 220 -10.26 -9.26 -21.57
C VAL A 220 -10.87 -8.70 -22.86
N LEU A 221 -10.48 -9.23 -24.02
CA LEU A 221 -10.99 -8.77 -25.31
C LEU A 221 -12.47 -9.14 -25.49
N ASP A 222 -12.84 -10.40 -25.21
CA ASP A 222 -14.22 -10.90 -25.36
C ASP A 222 -15.17 -10.15 -24.43
N PHE A 223 -14.71 -9.86 -23.22
CA PHE A 223 -15.45 -9.05 -22.26
C PHE A 223 -15.67 -7.61 -22.76
N ALA A 224 -14.61 -6.96 -23.23
CA ALA A 224 -14.70 -5.59 -23.75
C ALA A 224 -15.59 -5.50 -24.99
N GLU A 225 -15.53 -6.49 -25.88
CA GLU A 225 -16.38 -6.57 -27.08
C GLU A 225 -17.86 -6.73 -26.71
N HIS A 226 -18.14 -7.60 -25.73
CA HIS A 226 -19.50 -7.80 -25.22
C HIS A 226 -20.07 -6.52 -24.60
N VAL A 227 -19.29 -5.88 -23.71
CA VAL A 227 -19.72 -4.63 -23.07
C VAL A 227 -20.01 -3.53 -24.09
N LEU A 228 -19.07 -3.26 -24.99
CA LEU A 228 -19.21 -2.22 -26.01
C LEU A 228 -20.23 -2.55 -27.11
N GLY A 229 -20.51 -3.81 -27.34
CA GLY A 229 -21.38 -4.25 -28.43
C GLY A 229 -22.83 -4.51 -28.03
N VAL A 230 -23.04 -5.05 -26.84
CA VAL A 230 -24.33 -5.54 -26.39
C VAL A 230 -24.86 -4.72 -25.22
N VAL A 231 -23.99 -4.34 -24.27
CA VAL A 231 -24.44 -3.76 -23.00
C VAL A 231 -24.66 -2.24 -23.10
N ILE A 232 -23.75 -1.52 -23.78
CA ILE A 232 -23.70 -0.05 -23.69
C ILE A 232 -23.47 0.70 -25.02
N PRO A 233 -24.00 0.29 -26.15
CA PRO A 233 -23.74 1.00 -27.41
C PRO A 233 -24.15 2.49 -27.36
N GLU A 234 -25.17 2.86 -26.58
CA GLU A 234 -25.68 4.22 -26.48
C GLU A 234 -24.86 5.18 -25.62
N VAL A 235 -23.95 4.69 -24.76
CA VAL A 235 -23.09 5.55 -23.92
C VAL A 235 -21.75 5.89 -24.58
N VAL A 236 -21.43 5.33 -25.72
CA VAL A 236 -20.26 5.65 -26.51
C VAL A 236 -20.49 6.96 -27.27
N LYS A 237 -20.32 8.09 -26.58
CA LYS A 237 -20.62 9.45 -27.09
C LYS A 237 -19.37 10.30 -27.19
N PRO A 238 -19.31 11.28 -28.11
CA PRO A 238 -18.23 12.27 -28.18
C PRO A 238 -17.96 12.92 -26.82
N GLY A 239 -16.70 13.20 -26.54
CA GLY A 239 -16.23 13.80 -25.28
C GLY A 239 -16.07 12.83 -24.12
N THR A 240 -16.59 11.59 -24.21
CA THR A 240 -16.38 10.58 -23.15
C THR A 240 -14.99 9.96 -23.21
N LYS A 241 -14.42 9.65 -22.05
CA LYS A 241 -13.07 9.14 -21.87
C LYS A 241 -13.11 7.77 -21.20
N TRP A 242 -12.54 6.79 -21.86
CA TRP A 242 -12.61 5.38 -21.53
C TRP A 242 -11.26 4.80 -21.18
N PHE A 243 -11.21 3.93 -20.21
CA PHE A 243 -10.05 3.11 -19.89
C PHE A 243 -10.35 1.64 -20.17
N ILE A 244 -9.72 1.07 -21.19
CA ILE A 244 -9.88 -0.32 -21.60
C ILE A 244 -8.48 -0.94 -21.74
N PRO A 245 -7.90 -1.46 -20.65
CA PRO A 245 -6.56 -2.03 -20.69
C PRO A 245 -6.56 -3.39 -21.41
N GLY A 246 -5.43 -3.70 -22.04
CA GLY A 246 -5.15 -5.03 -22.59
C GLY A 246 -4.45 -5.94 -21.58
N VAL A 247 -3.85 -7.01 -22.08
CA VAL A 247 -2.94 -7.89 -21.33
C VAL A 247 -1.49 -7.68 -21.79
N ALA A 248 -0.52 -8.36 -21.18
CA ALA A 248 0.92 -8.18 -21.46
C ALA A 248 1.34 -8.27 -22.94
N LYS A 249 0.59 -8.99 -23.76
CA LYS A 249 0.91 -9.19 -25.18
C LYS A 249 0.44 -7.98 -26.02
N LYS A 250 1.36 -7.38 -26.80
CA LYS A 250 1.04 -6.25 -27.70
C LYS A 250 -0.13 -6.53 -28.66
N ARG A 251 -0.34 -7.80 -29.05
CA ARG A 251 -1.49 -8.21 -29.88
C ARG A 251 -2.85 -7.87 -29.24
N SER A 252 -2.96 -7.94 -27.90
CA SER A 252 -4.20 -7.57 -27.23
C SER A 252 -4.49 -6.07 -27.33
N HIS A 253 -3.44 -5.23 -27.24
CA HIS A 253 -3.58 -3.78 -27.39
C HIS A 253 -4.05 -3.41 -28.81
N GLU A 254 -3.50 -4.08 -29.84
CA GLU A 254 -3.92 -3.89 -31.23
C GLU A 254 -5.35 -4.38 -31.46
N ALA A 255 -5.74 -5.50 -30.84
CA ALA A 255 -7.10 -6.02 -30.94
C ALA A 255 -8.12 -5.06 -30.31
N ILE A 256 -7.86 -4.58 -29.08
CA ILE A 256 -8.70 -3.57 -28.43
C ILE A 256 -8.76 -2.28 -29.27
N LYS A 257 -7.60 -1.81 -29.76
CA LYS A 257 -7.56 -0.63 -30.62
C LYS A 257 -8.47 -0.80 -31.83
N ASN A 258 -8.33 -1.91 -32.56
CA ASN A 258 -9.11 -2.15 -33.79
C ASN A 258 -10.61 -2.25 -33.50
N MET A 259 -10.98 -2.93 -32.40
CA MET A 259 -12.37 -3.02 -31.93
C MET A 259 -12.96 -1.64 -31.63
N CYS A 260 -12.25 -0.81 -30.85
CA CYS A 260 -12.72 0.52 -30.47
C CYS A 260 -12.81 1.47 -31.68
N VAL A 261 -11.82 1.42 -32.58
CA VAL A 261 -11.84 2.20 -33.83
C VAL A 261 -13.04 1.83 -34.70
N ALA A 262 -13.36 0.53 -34.84
CA ALA A 262 -14.52 0.05 -35.57
C ALA A 262 -15.86 0.54 -34.95
N LYS A 263 -15.87 0.86 -33.66
CA LYS A 263 -17.01 1.46 -32.95
C LYS A 263 -17.02 2.99 -32.95
N GLY A 264 -16.19 3.63 -33.76
CA GLY A 264 -16.12 5.08 -33.87
C GLY A 264 -15.38 5.79 -32.74
N MET A 265 -14.56 5.09 -31.95
CA MET A 265 -13.80 5.66 -30.86
C MET A 265 -12.36 6.01 -31.31
N ALA A 266 -11.87 7.19 -30.93
CA ALA A 266 -10.45 7.50 -31.06
C ALA A 266 -9.66 6.75 -29.97
N VAL A 267 -8.51 6.18 -30.33
CA VAL A 267 -7.74 5.34 -29.43
C VAL A 267 -6.34 5.90 -29.18
N ILE A 268 -5.99 6.08 -27.92
CA ILE A 268 -4.65 6.37 -27.44
C ILE A 268 -4.05 5.06 -26.89
N CYS A 269 -3.22 4.40 -27.69
CA CYS A 269 -2.53 3.17 -27.30
C CYS A 269 -1.15 3.49 -26.74
N VAL A 270 -0.87 3.05 -25.51
CA VAL A 270 0.41 3.28 -24.81
C VAL A 270 1.10 1.94 -24.57
N ASN A 271 2.23 1.73 -25.23
CA ASN A 271 3.01 0.50 -25.08
C ASN A 271 4.52 0.75 -25.22
N GLY A 272 5.33 -0.32 -25.34
CA GLY A 272 6.78 -0.21 -25.49
C GLY A 272 7.24 0.57 -26.73
N ASN A 273 6.38 0.75 -27.75
CA ASN A 273 6.69 1.51 -28.98
C ASN A 273 6.36 3.01 -28.85
N GLY A 274 5.87 3.47 -27.70
CA GLY A 274 5.49 4.87 -27.49
C GLY A 274 4.00 5.06 -27.29
N ILE A 275 3.50 6.23 -27.68
CA ILE A 275 2.10 6.61 -27.67
C ILE A 275 1.63 6.66 -29.13
N VAL A 276 0.58 5.91 -29.43
CA VAL A 276 -0.01 5.84 -30.77
C VAL A 276 -1.47 6.28 -30.69
N ILE A 277 -1.82 7.31 -31.45
CA ILE A 277 -3.21 7.78 -31.60
C ILE A 277 -3.74 7.29 -32.93
N THR A 278 -4.95 6.71 -32.92
CA THR A 278 -5.66 6.29 -34.12
C THR A 278 -7.04 6.94 -34.13
N LEU A 279 -7.37 7.66 -35.21
CA LEU A 279 -8.67 8.28 -35.41
C LEU A 279 -9.63 7.32 -36.13
N PRO A 280 -10.90 7.25 -35.71
CA PRO A 280 -11.83 6.24 -36.25
C PRO A 280 -12.29 6.51 -37.70
N GLN A 281 -12.44 7.78 -38.09
CA GLN A 281 -13.03 8.16 -39.38
C GLN A 281 -12.01 8.09 -40.52
N THR A 282 -10.81 8.62 -40.29
CA THR A 282 -9.75 8.72 -41.30
C THR A 282 -8.76 7.57 -41.25
N LEU A 283 -8.78 6.78 -40.16
CA LEU A 283 -7.79 5.77 -39.83
C LEU A 283 -6.35 6.35 -39.77
N GLU A 284 -6.22 7.67 -39.61
CA GLU A 284 -4.95 8.32 -39.40
C GLU A 284 -4.28 7.84 -38.12
N VAL A 285 -2.97 7.60 -38.21
CA VAL A 285 -2.15 7.08 -37.10
C VAL A 285 -1.02 8.04 -36.80
N PHE A 286 -1.04 8.60 -35.59
CA PHE A 286 0.00 9.49 -35.10
C PHE A 286 0.86 8.76 -34.06
N ARG A 287 2.20 8.90 -34.14
CA ARG A 287 3.16 8.25 -33.22
C ARG A 287 3.98 9.28 -32.47
N TYR A 288 4.09 9.08 -31.16
CA TYR A 288 4.82 9.97 -30.25
C TYR A 288 5.76 9.19 -29.34
N LYS A 289 6.87 9.83 -28.96
CA LYS A 289 7.78 9.31 -27.94
C LYS A 289 7.20 9.50 -26.54
N LYS A 290 7.73 8.75 -25.58
CA LYS A 290 7.44 8.88 -24.15
C LYS A 290 8.49 9.79 -23.50
N ASP A 291 8.53 11.03 -23.91
CA ASP A 291 9.55 12.01 -23.56
C ASP A 291 9.13 13.00 -22.46
N ASP A 292 7.85 13.07 -22.17
CA ASP A 292 7.25 13.95 -21.17
C ASP A 292 6.57 13.19 -20.03
N GLU A 293 6.17 13.92 -18.98
CA GLU A 293 5.23 13.41 -17.99
C GLU A 293 3.96 12.94 -18.70
N PHE A 294 3.52 11.73 -18.36
CA PHE A 294 2.47 11.04 -19.10
C PHE A 294 1.17 11.84 -19.18
N ASN A 295 0.72 12.41 -18.05
CA ASN A 295 -0.54 13.14 -18.00
C ASN A 295 -0.51 14.41 -18.86
N ASN A 296 0.52 15.22 -18.72
CA ASN A 296 0.72 16.41 -19.54
C ASN A 296 0.78 16.07 -21.03
N LYS A 297 1.43 14.96 -21.36
CA LYS A 297 1.49 14.47 -22.75
C LYS A 297 0.12 14.08 -23.27
N ILE A 298 -0.67 13.31 -22.50
CA ILE A 298 -2.02 12.91 -22.90
C ILE A 298 -2.92 14.12 -23.09
N ILE A 299 -2.90 15.09 -22.19
CA ILE A 299 -3.69 16.33 -22.30
C ILE A 299 -3.29 17.13 -23.54
N SER A 300 -1.98 17.32 -23.76
CA SER A 300 -1.46 18.00 -24.95
C SER A 300 -1.92 17.34 -26.24
N LEU A 301 -1.84 16.01 -26.31
CA LEU A 301 -2.23 15.24 -27.49
C LEU A 301 -3.77 15.23 -27.67
N TYR A 302 -4.53 15.17 -26.58
CA TYR A 302 -5.99 15.27 -26.59
C TYR A 302 -6.44 16.59 -27.24
N ARG A 303 -5.84 17.70 -26.83
CA ARG A 303 -6.10 19.04 -27.40
C ARG A 303 -5.62 19.16 -28.84
N LYS A 304 -4.36 18.74 -29.12
CA LYS A 304 -3.75 18.86 -30.44
C LYS A 304 -4.55 18.17 -31.56
N HIS A 305 -5.17 17.03 -31.25
CA HIS A 305 -5.94 16.26 -32.23
C HIS A 305 -7.46 16.48 -32.12
N ASN A 306 -7.91 17.45 -31.31
CA ASN A 306 -9.33 17.72 -31.07
C ASN A 306 -10.11 16.45 -30.77
N LEU A 307 -9.59 15.63 -29.82
CA LEU A 307 -10.16 14.32 -29.52
C LEU A 307 -11.51 14.39 -28.77
N ASP A 308 -11.89 15.56 -28.27
CA ASP A 308 -13.18 15.84 -27.63
C ASP A 308 -14.38 15.58 -28.54
N ARG A 309 -14.18 15.62 -29.86
CA ARG A 309 -15.20 15.29 -30.87
C ARG A 309 -15.45 13.78 -31.06
N PHE A 310 -14.71 12.94 -30.34
CA PHE A 310 -14.84 11.48 -30.33
C PHE A 310 -15.03 10.96 -28.93
N PRO A 311 -15.61 9.78 -28.73
CA PRO A 311 -15.32 8.99 -27.54
C PRO A 311 -13.86 8.55 -27.62
N VAL A 312 -13.09 8.71 -26.54
CA VAL A 312 -11.65 8.44 -26.51
C VAL A 312 -11.33 7.28 -25.59
N VAL A 313 -10.56 6.33 -26.07
CA VAL A 313 -10.09 5.18 -25.28
C VAL A 313 -8.60 5.30 -25.02
N ILE A 314 -8.20 5.14 -23.75
CA ILE A 314 -6.81 4.85 -23.38
C ILE A 314 -6.69 3.34 -23.23
N THR A 315 -5.76 2.73 -23.98
CA THR A 315 -5.43 1.31 -23.91
C THR A 315 -3.93 1.08 -23.80
N GLY A 316 -3.55 -0.06 -23.28
CA GLY A 316 -2.19 -0.48 -23.05
C GLY A 316 -2.15 -1.51 -21.92
N TYR A 317 -0.97 -1.75 -21.31
CA TYR A 317 -0.85 -2.64 -20.17
C TYR A 317 0.24 -2.16 -19.20
N ILE A 318 1.47 -2.68 -19.28
CA ILE A 318 2.56 -2.36 -18.35
C ILE A 318 2.82 -0.85 -18.27
N CYS A 319 2.75 -0.15 -19.42
CA CYS A 319 3.03 1.28 -19.51
C CYS A 319 1.96 2.18 -18.87
N ILE A 320 0.79 1.66 -18.54
CA ILE A 320 -0.33 2.40 -17.93
C ILE A 320 -0.90 1.69 -16.71
N GLY A 321 -0.46 0.46 -16.44
CA GLY A 321 -1.02 -0.41 -15.40
C GLY A 321 -0.53 -0.12 -13.99
N ARG A 322 0.61 0.57 -13.80
CA ARG A 322 1.18 0.83 -12.46
C ARG A 322 1.78 2.22 -12.35
N GLY A 323 1.69 2.83 -11.17
CA GLY A 323 2.38 4.07 -10.78
C GLY A 323 2.03 5.33 -11.58
N ILE A 324 1.47 5.22 -12.79
CA ILE A 324 1.14 6.36 -13.64
C ILE A 324 -0.22 6.95 -13.25
N THR A 325 -0.27 8.26 -13.09
CA THR A 325 -1.51 8.99 -12.91
C THR A 325 -2.11 9.33 -14.28
N ILE A 326 -3.35 8.94 -14.53
CA ILE A 326 -4.10 9.29 -15.76
C ILE A 326 -5.03 10.46 -15.47
N ASN A 327 -5.75 10.42 -14.35
CA ASN A 327 -6.71 11.44 -13.98
C ASN A 327 -6.05 12.74 -13.51
N SER A 328 -6.57 13.87 -13.96
CA SER A 328 -6.20 15.21 -13.54
C SER A 328 -7.39 16.15 -13.65
N ASN A 329 -7.27 17.39 -13.19
CA ASN A 329 -8.34 18.39 -13.31
C ASN A 329 -8.80 18.64 -14.77
N GLU A 330 -7.94 18.38 -15.76
CA GLU A 330 -8.24 18.58 -17.17
C GLU A 330 -8.66 17.30 -17.91
N PHE A 331 -8.34 16.14 -17.36
CA PHE A 331 -8.60 14.85 -17.99
C PHE A 331 -9.02 13.82 -16.93
N ILE A 332 -10.31 13.54 -16.85
CA ILE A 332 -10.89 12.55 -15.94
C ILE A 332 -11.49 11.42 -16.78
N LEU A 333 -11.24 10.19 -16.42
CA LEU A 333 -11.85 9.01 -17.02
C LEU A 333 -13.33 8.93 -16.60
N ASP A 334 -14.24 8.82 -17.57
CA ASP A 334 -15.69 8.68 -17.32
C ASP A 334 -16.08 7.21 -17.17
N TYR A 335 -15.41 6.32 -17.91
CA TYR A 335 -15.75 4.90 -18.00
C TYR A 335 -14.51 4.01 -17.97
N ALA A 336 -14.69 2.79 -17.43
CA ALA A 336 -13.70 1.72 -17.58
C ALA A 336 -14.37 0.38 -17.88
N ILE A 337 -13.66 -0.48 -18.62
CA ILE A 337 -14.02 -1.88 -18.83
C ILE A 337 -12.85 -2.72 -18.31
N LEU A 338 -13.07 -3.39 -17.17
CA LEU A 338 -12.04 -4.13 -16.44
C LEU A 338 -12.53 -5.55 -16.19
N SER A 339 -11.73 -6.54 -16.52
CA SER A 339 -12.10 -7.95 -16.37
C SER A 339 -10.88 -8.81 -16.07
N HIS A 340 -11.05 -10.09 -16.13
CA HIS A 340 -10.11 -11.16 -15.78
C HIS A 340 -8.62 -10.87 -15.95
N TYR A 341 -7.91 -10.84 -14.82
CA TYR A 341 -6.46 -10.89 -14.74
C TYR A 341 -6.05 -12.11 -13.92
N SER A 342 -5.07 -12.85 -14.40
CA SER A 342 -4.55 -14.03 -13.72
C SER A 342 -3.78 -13.70 -12.43
N ASP A 343 -3.21 -12.51 -12.37
CA ASP A 343 -2.49 -11.99 -11.19
C ASP A 343 -3.35 -10.96 -10.45
N LYS A 344 -3.69 -11.25 -9.21
CA LYS A 344 -4.47 -10.36 -8.34
C LYS A 344 -3.77 -9.03 -8.07
N ASN A 345 -2.42 -9.01 -8.02
CA ASN A 345 -1.67 -7.76 -7.86
C ASN A 345 -1.87 -6.86 -9.07
N GLU A 346 -1.84 -7.42 -10.27
CA GLU A 346 -2.07 -6.67 -11.50
C GLU A 346 -3.50 -6.16 -11.58
N ALA A 347 -4.49 -6.97 -11.20
CA ALA A 347 -5.89 -6.56 -11.15
C ALA A 347 -6.07 -5.33 -10.23
N SER A 348 -5.52 -5.37 -9.00
CA SER A 348 -5.57 -4.24 -8.07
C SER A 348 -4.91 -2.99 -8.63
N GLN A 349 -3.72 -3.13 -9.21
CA GLN A 349 -2.98 -2.02 -9.79
C GLN A 349 -3.70 -1.37 -10.99
N ILE A 350 -4.36 -2.18 -11.82
CA ILE A 350 -5.18 -1.69 -12.93
C ILE A 350 -6.44 -0.99 -12.41
N ALA A 351 -7.11 -1.56 -11.40
CA ALA A 351 -8.22 -0.92 -10.70
C ALA A 351 -7.82 0.47 -10.15
N GLY A 352 -6.56 0.60 -9.74
CA GLY A 352 -5.98 1.86 -9.28
C GLY A 352 -6.08 3.03 -10.27
N ARG A 353 -6.32 2.78 -11.57
CA ARG A 353 -6.53 3.86 -12.56
C ARG A 353 -7.87 4.57 -12.38
N MET A 354 -8.82 3.89 -11.74
CA MET A 354 -10.16 4.42 -11.43
C MET A 354 -10.27 4.94 -9.99
N LYS A 355 -9.14 5.15 -9.34
CA LYS A 355 -9.02 5.67 -7.96
C LYS A 355 -8.12 6.90 -7.93
N GLY A 356 -8.08 7.61 -6.82
CA GLY A 356 -7.14 8.72 -6.58
C GLY A 356 -7.77 9.96 -5.97
N ASN A 357 -6.99 10.99 -5.77
CA ASN A 357 -7.43 12.26 -5.15
C ASN A 357 -8.23 13.13 -6.14
N MET A 358 -9.21 12.56 -6.82
CA MET A 358 -9.95 13.24 -7.88
C MET A 358 -11.28 13.86 -7.45
N LYS A 359 -11.80 13.56 -6.26
CA LYS A 359 -13.01 14.23 -5.74
C LYS A 359 -12.83 15.74 -5.53
N GLY A 360 -11.57 16.20 -5.47
CA GLY A 360 -11.24 17.61 -5.40
C GLY A 360 -11.12 18.33 -6.75
N PHE A 361 -11.35 17.65 -7.87
CA PHE A 361 -11.31 18.27 -9.20
C PHE A 361 -12.62 19.00 -9.52
N ASP A 362 -12.53 20.19 -10.15
CA ASP A 362 -13.70 21.01 -10.47
C ASP A 362 -14.73 20.28 -11.35
N ASN A 363 -14.23 19.40 -12.23
CA ASN A 363 -15.05 18.63 -13.17
C ASN A 363 -15.24 17.17 -12.73
N TYR A 364 -15.08 16.88 -11.44
CA TYR A 364 -15.26 15.53 -10.93
C TYR A 364 -16.66 15.01 -11.22
N LYS A 365 -16.70 13.80 -11.79
CA LYS A 365 -17.89 12.97 -11.92
C LYS A 365 -17.53 11.58 -11.46
N GLN A 366 -18.51 10.91 -10.86
CA GLN A 366 -18.35 9.51 -10.47
C GLN A 366 -18.13 8.65 -11.72
N PRO A 367 -16.98 7.97 -11.85
CA PRO A 367 -16.75 7.07 -12.98
C PRO A 367 -17.62 5.84 -12.93
N VAL A 368 -17.96 5.32 -14.11
CA VAL A 368 -18.70 4.05 -14.28
C VAL A 368 -17.70 2.95 -14.65
N VAL A 369 -17.73 1.84 -13.92
CA VAL A 369 -16.83 0.70 -14.17
C VAL A 369 -17.64 -0.55 -14.49
N PHE A 370 -17.52 -1.03 -15.70
CA PHE A 370 -18.06 -2.32 -16.13
C PHE A 370 -17.02 -3.40 -15.81
N THR A 371 -17.41 -4.38 -15.01
CA THR A 371 -16.45 -5.36 -14.50
C THR A 371 -17.11 -6.71 -14.17
N THR A 372 -16.30 -7.72 -13.89
CA THR A 372 -16.75 -9.02 -13.37
C THR A 372 -16.78 -9.02 -11.85
N GLU A 373 -17.57 -9.92 -11.25
CA GLU A 373 -17.64 -10.06 -9.78
C GLU A 373 -16.26 -10.36 -9.18
N ASP A 374 -15.52 -11.32 -9.75
CA ASP A 374 -14.16 -11.67 -9.29
C ASP A 374 -13.19 -10.49 -9.29
N PHE A 375 -13.20 -9.67 -10.33
CA PHE A 375 -12.35 -8.50 -10.41
C PHE A 375 -12.74 -7.45 -9.36
N ASN A 376 -14.04 -7.22 -9.19
CA ASN A 376 -14.56 -6.31 -8.17
C ASN A 376 -14.12 -6.72 -6.77
N ASP A 377 -14.28 -8.00 -6.42
CA ASP A 377 -13.89 -8.53 -5.12
C ASP A 377 -12.39 -8.38 -4.84
N ILE A 378 -11.55 -8.64 -5.83
CA ILE A 378 -10.10 -8.44 -5.72
C ILE A 378 -9.80 -6.96 -5.46
N ALA A 379 -10.37 -6.05 -6.23
CA ALA A 379 -10.11 -4.62 -6.12
C ALA A 379 -10.54 -4.06 -4.75
N LEU A 380 -11.69 -4.51 -4.23
CA LEU A 380 -12.21 -4.18 -2.91
C LEU A 380 -11.34 -4.72 -1.77
N GLU A 381 -11.06 -6.02 -1.79
CA GLU A 381 -10.29 -6.70 -0.75
C GLU A 381 -8.91 -6.03 -0.59
N TRP A 382 -8.25 -5.76 -1.70
CA TRP A 382 -6.88 -5.25 -1.67
C TRP A 382 -6.80 -3.80 -1.24
N GLU A 383 -7.76 -2.98 -1.64
CA GLU A 383 -7.84 -1.60 -1.15
C GLU A 383 -8.13 -1.56 0.36
N LYS A 384 -9.09 -2.37 0.83
CA LYS A 384 -9.40 -2.49 2.26
C LYS A 384 -8.18 -2.93 3.06
N LYS A 385 -7.46 -3.96 2.62
CA LYS A 385 -6.22 -4.40 3.29
C LYS A 385 -5.14 -3.33 3.33
N SER A 386 -4.95 -2.61 2.22
CA SER A 386 -3.95 -1.54 2.15
C SER A 386 -4.26 -0.38 3.11
N LYS A 387 -5.55 0.01 3.21
CA LYS A 387 -6.00 1.03 4.17
C LYS A 387 -5.83 0.55 5.62
N ARG A 388 -6.32 -0.65 5.92
CA ARG A 388 -6.31 -1.19 7.28
C ARG A 388 -4.90 -1.47 7.80
N LEU A 389 -3.96 -1.83 6.93
CA LEU A 389 -2.56 -2.04 7.33
C LEU A 389 -1.93 -0.75 7.89
N ALA A 390 -2.14 0.37 7.22
CA ALA A 390 -1.64 1.68 7.66
C ALA A 390 -2.33 2.13 8.97
N GLU A 391 -3.64 1.94 9.07
CA GLU A 391 -4.43 2.23 10.28
C GLU A 391 -3.97 1.38 11.46
N LEU A 392 -3.73 0.09 11.25
CA LEU A 392 -3.25 -0.81 12.28
C LEU A 392 -1.89 -0.36 12.82
N ALA A 393 -0.96 0.01 11.94
CA ALA A 393 0.34 0.54 12.35
C ALA A 393 0.19 1.83 13.16
N PHE A 394 -0.69 2.74 12.74
CA PHE A 394 -0.96 3.99 13.44
C PHE A 394 -1.57 3.74 14.84
N GLN A 395 -2.56 2.86 14.94
CA GLN A 395 -3.17 2.49 16.23
C GLN A 395 -2.16 1.84 17.18
N LYS A 396 -1.26 0.99 16.66
CA LYS A 396 -0.18 0.37 17.46
C LYS A 396 0.77 1.44 18.00
N GLU A 397 1.17 2.42 17.19
CA GLU A 397 2.02 3.52 17.62
C GLU A 397 1.36 4.38 18.70
N GLN A 398 0.08 4.75 18.52
CA GLN A 398 -0.68 5.52 19.52
C GLN A 398 -0.79 4.79 20.86
N ASN A 399 -0.80 3.47 20.85
CA ASN A 399 -0.79 2.64 22.03
C ASN A 399 0.63 2.32 22.57
N GLY A 400 1.67 2.96 22.06
CA GLY A 400 3.07 2.71 22.45
C GLY A 400 3.57 1.31 22.10
N GLN A 401 2.96 0.66 21.12
CA GLN A 401 3.33 -0.67 20.65
C GLN A 401 4.28 -0.59 19.47
N SER A 402 4.99 -1.69 19.19
CA SER A 402 5.79 -1.82 17.98
C SER A 402 4.92 -1.77 16.73
N THR A 403 5.35 -1.03 15.72
CA THR A 403 4.73 -0.96 14.40
C THR A 403 5.08 -2.14 13.49
N VAL A 404 5.80 -3.12 14.02
CA VAL A 404 6.05 -4.39 13.34
C VAL A 404 4.75 -5.19 13.28
N ILE A 405 4.36 -5.55 12.07
CA ILE A 405 3.16 -6.34 11.77
C ILE A 405 3.61 -7.68 11.22
N ASP A 406 3.06 -8.77 11.74
CA ASP A 406 3.35 -10.11 11.24
C ASP A 406 2.37 -10.55 10.14
N LYS A 407 2.71 -11.66 9.50
CA LYS A 407 1.91 -12.26 8.44
C LYS A 407 0.48 -12.61 8.87
N THR A 408 0.27 -12.98 10.16
CA THR A 408 -1.05 -13.33 10.68
C THR A 408 -1.89 -12.07 10.91
N GLU A 409 -1.30 -11.02 11.51
CA GLU A 409 -1.94 -9.71 11.64
C GLU A 409 -2.33 -9.14 10.27
N PHE A 410 -1.43 -9.23 9.29
CA PHE A 410 -1.73 -8.80 7.92
C PHE A 410 -2.90 -9.58 7.29
N LYS A 411 -2.93 -10.92 7.45
CA LYS A 411 -4.02 -11.74 6.91
C LYS A 411 -5.38 -11.39 7.50
N THR A 412 -5.40 -10.84 8.71
CA THR A 412 -6.62 -10.56 9.46
C THR A 412 -6.88 -9.07 9.65
N CYS A 413 -6.06 -8.18 9.09
CA CYS A 413 -6.20 -6.74 9.28
C CYS A 413 -7.52 -6.16 8.73
N ASP A 414 -8.16 -6.84 7.76
CA ASP A 414 -9.47 -6.49 7.21
C ASP A 414 -10.65 -7.13 8.00
N LYS A 415 -10.37 -7.93 9.03
CA LYS A 415 -11.41 -8.57 9.85
C LYS A 415 -11.92 -7.61 10.94
N PRO A 416 -13.14 -7.82 11.43
CA PRO A 416 -13.74 -6.96 12.46
C PRO A 416 -13.17 -7.20 13.85
N TYR A 417 -11.87 -7.45 13.94
CA TYR A 417 -11.16 -7.61 15.20
C TYR A 417 -9.70 -7.21 15.08
N SER A 418 -9.10 -6.78 16.17
CA SER A 418 -7.70 -6.41 16.28
C SER A 418 -7.03 -7.12 17.45
N TYR A 419 -5.70 -7.26 17.35
CA TYR A 419 -4.89 -7.78 18.46
C TYR A 419 -4.38 -6.62 19.30
N VAL A 420 -4.67 -6.66 20.61
CA VAL A 420 -4.33 -5.58 21.53
C VAL A 420 -3.28 -6.05 22.53
N VAL A 421 -2.23 -5.25 22.71
CA VAL A 421 -1.29 -5.34 23.83
C VAL A 421 -1.67 -4.25 24.82
N HIS A 422 -2.03 -4.64 26.05
CA HIS A 422 -2.40 -3.66 27.07
C HIS A 422 -1.19 -2.78 27.42
N PRO A 423 -1.33 -1.45 27.45
CA PRO A 423 -0.18 -0.55 27.63
C PRO A 423 0.44 -0.62 29.04
N ILE A 424 -0.35 -1.05 30.04
CA ILE A 424 0.09 -1.13 31.43
C ILE A 424 0.64 -2.53 31.72
N LEU A 425 1.76 -2.59 32.43
CA LEU A 425 2.30 -3.80 33.03
C LEU A 425 1.77 -3.90 34.48
N PHE A 426 1.25 -5.07 34.82
CA PHE A 426 0.66 -5.34 36.15
C PHE A 426 1.69 -6.00 37.06
N ASP A 427 1.69 -5.64 38.33
CA ASP A 427 2.65 -6.19 39.30
C ASP A 427 2.30 -7.63 39.71
N THR A 428 1.02 -8.02 39.63
CA THR A 428 0.57 -9.37 39.93
C THR A 428 -0.29 -9.97 38.83
N PHE A 429 -0.30 -11.31 38.78
CA PHE A 429 -1.16 -12.05 37.86
C PHE A 429 -2.65 -11.77 38.08
N GLU A 430 -3.05 -11.66 39.32
CA GLU A 430 -4.45 -11.42 39.67
C GLU A 430 -4.91 -10.01 39.24
N GLN A 431 -4.04 -9.01 39.30
CA GLN A 431 -4.34 -7.69 38.76
C GLN A 431 -4.52 -7.77 37.22
N ALA A 432 -3.63 -8.46 36.51
CA ALA A 432 -3.72 -8.65 35.06
C ALA A 432 -5.01 -9.42 34.69
N LYS A 433 -5.37 -10.45 35.45
CA LYS A 433 -6.61 -11.22 35.27
C LYS A 433 -7.85 -10.36 35.54
N THR A 434 -7.84 -9.54 36.59
CA THR A 434 -8.92 -8.61 36.88
C THR A 434 -9.15 -7.62 35.75
N GLU A 435 -8.06 -7.09 35.16
CA GLU A 435 -8.17 -6.20 33.99
C GLU A 435 -8.73 -6.93 32.76
N LEU A 436 -8.36 -8.17 32.52
CA LEU A 436 -8.96 -8.98 31.45
C LEU A 436 -10.48 -9.11 31.60
N VAL A 437 -10.98 -9.33 32.82
CA VAL A 437 -12.44 -9.40 33.09
C VAL A 437 -13.13 -8.08 32.72
N LYS A 438 -12.49 -6.95 32.97
CA LYS A 438 -13.02 -5.64 32.55
C LYS A 438 -13.06 -5.50 31.03
N LYS A 439 -12.09 -6.11 30.33
CA LYS A 439 -11.99 -6.09 28.87
C LYS A 439 -12.82 -7.18 28.18
N GLU A 440 -13.52 -8.00 28.91
CA GLU A 440 -14.30 -9.12 28.36
C GLU A 440 -15.29 -8.67 27.28
N ARG A 441 -15.98 -7.54 27.49
CA ARG A 441 -16.92 -6.99 26.51
C ARG A 441 -16.24 -6.55 25.21
N GLU A 442 -15.01 -6.08 25.30
CA GLU A 442 -14.20 -5.70 24.13
C GLU A 442 -13.74 -6.95 23.35
N MET A 443 -13.44 -8.04 24.08
CA MET A 443 -12.99 -9.30 23.48
C MET A 443 -14.09 -10.04 22.72
N ASP A 444 -15.33 -10.01 23.21
CA ASP A 444 -16.46 -10.72 22.60
C ASP A 444 -17.30 -9.84 21.66
N GLY A 445 -16.98 -8.55 21.59
CA GLY A 445 -17.77 -7.58 20.83
C GLY A 445 -19.17 -7.38 21.42
N LYS A 446 -20.05 -6.73 20.66
CA LYS A 446 -21.48 -6.59 21.02
C LYS A 446 -22.31 -7.86 20.74
N VAL A 447 -21.67 -8.95 20.38
CA VAL A 447 -22.39 -10.20 20.14
C VAL A 447 -22.92 -10.68 21.48
N ARG A 448 -24.24 -10.67 21.62
CA ARG A 448 -24.95 -11.35 22.69
C ARG A 448 -24.74 -12.85 22.55
N SER A 449 -23.52 -13.29 22.84
CA SER A 449 -23.21 -14.70 22.90
C SER A 449 -23.76 -15.24 24.22
N THR A 450 -24.63 -16.22 24.13
CA THR A 450 -25.00 -17.06 25.25
C THR A 450 -23.87 -17.97 25.71
N LYS A 451 -22.72 -17.93 25.02
CA LYS A 451 -21.50 -18.66 25.38
C LYS A 451 -20.83 -17.96 26.56
N LYS A 452 -20.49 -18.73 27.58
CA LYS A 452 -19.68 -18.27 28.71
C LYS A 452 -18.40 -17.63 28.16
N SER A 453 -17.98 -16.54 28.78
CA SER A 453 -16.76 -15.84 28.48
C SER A 453 -15.55 -16.78 28.44
N VAL A 454 -14.66 -16.54 27.47
CA VAL A 454 -13.40 -17.27 27.35
C VAL A 454 -12.54 -17.13 28.62
N ILE A 455 -12.64 -16.02 29.35
CA ILE A 455 -11.90 -15.79 30.58
C ILE A 455 -12.40 -16.73 31.70
N HIS A 456 -13.72 -16.90 31.83
CA HIS A 456 -14.32 -17.72 32.86
C HIS A 456 -14.23 -19.23 32.57
N THR A 457 -14.15 -19.62 31.33
CA THR A 457 -14.02 -21.05 30.94
C THR A 457 -12.59 -21.56 30.93
N CYS A 458 -11.60 -20.68 31.04
CA CYS A 458 -10.19 -21.02 31.06
C CYS A 458 -9.61 -21.10 32.48
N GLU A 459 -10.34 -21.68 33.42
CA GLU A 459 -9.76 -22.08 34.68
C GLU A 459 -8.61 -23.05 34.42
N GLY A 460 -7.40 -22.65 34.79
CA GLY A 460 -6.17 -23.42 34.48
C GLY A 460 -5.37 -22.90 33.29
N TYR A 461 -5.84 -21.91 32.57
CA TYR A 461 -4.98 -21.20 31.60
C TYR A 461 -3.98 -20.33 32.40
N SER A 462 -2.85 -20.94 32.73
CA SER A 462 -1.79 -20.15 33.34
C SER A 462 -1.31 -19.15 32.33
N VAL A 463 -0.93 -17.98 32.81
CA VAL A 463 -0.14 -16.93 32.17
C VAL A 463 0.79 -17.41 31.10
N THR A 464 1.06 -18.57 31.13
CA THR A 464 2.28 -19.17 30.68
C THR A 464 2.03 -20.42 29.89
N SER A 465 0.80 -20.66 29.45
CA SER A 465 0.48 -21.87 28.70
C SER A 465 1.36 -22.06 27.47
N LYS A 466 2.06 -21.02 27.01
CA LYS A 466 3.08 -21.12 25.96
C LYS A 466 4.53 -21.07 26.47
N LEU A 467 4.75 -20.62 27.71
CA LEU A 467 6.09 -20.49 28.30
C LEU A 467 6.33 -21.46 29.45
N LEU A 468 5.29 -21.84 30.21
CA LEU A 468 5.40 -22.84 31.26
C LEU A 468 4.79 -24.15 30.79
N LYS A 469 5.54 -25.22 30.92
CA LYS A 469 5.03 -26.58 30.80
C LYS A 469 4.14 -26.90 32.02
N PRO A 470 3.22 -27.87 31.91
CA PRO A 470 2.44 -28.30 33.06
C PRO A 470 3.35 -28.64 34.25
N GLY A 471 3.06 -28.05 35.41
CA GLY A 471 3.84 -28.23 36.65
C GLY A 471 5.04 -27.30 36.84
N GLN A 472 5.41 -26.48 35.86
CA GLN A 472 6.43 -25.44 36.01
C GLN A 472 5.86 -24.14 36.58
N THR A 473 6.69 -23.44 37.35
CA THR A 473 6.42 -22.09 37.85
C THR A 473 7.22 -21.05 37.09
N VAL A 474 6.94 -19.76 37.27
CA VAL A 474 7.75 -18.67 36.70
C VAL A 474 9.23 -18.78 37.11
N ASN A 475 9.50 -19.34 38.28
CA ASN A 475 10.86 -19.55 38.78
C ASN A 475 11.64 -20.60 37.98
N ASP A 476 10.94 -21.50 37.29
CA ASP A 476 11.55 -22.57 36.49
C ASP A 476 11.87 -22.13 35.05
N LEU A 477 11.59 -20.87 34.71
CA LEU A 477 11.92 -20.32 33.40
C LEU A 477 13.44 -20.11 33.26
N THR A 478 13.97 -20.60 32.14
CA THR A 478 15.37 -20.34 31.78
C THR A 478 15.56 -18.87 31.39
N LYS A 479 16.80 -18.45 31.23
CA LYS A 479 17.14 -17.10 30.79
C LYS A 479 16.56 -16.81 29.38
N GLU A 480 16.56 -17.82 28.52
CA GLU A 480 16.00 -17.75 27.16
C GLU A 480 14.47 -17.64 27.15
N ASP A 481 13.82 -18.24 28.13
CA ASP A 481 12.35 -18.20 28.25
C ASP A 481 11.83 -16.87 28.81
N ARG A 482 12.70 -16.09 29.47
CA ARG A 482 12.30 -14.80 30.08
C ARG A 482 12.15 -13.72 29.02
N ILE A 483 11.13 -12.89 29.19
CA ILE A 483 10.84 -11.79 28.27
C ILE A 483 11.05 -10.48 28.99
N THR A 484 11.95 -9.65 28.46
CA THR A 484 12.18 -8.29 28.95
C THR A 484 11.09 -7.35 28.44
N VAL A 485 10.90 -6.19 29.09
CA VAL A 485 9.98 -5.14 28.65
C VAL A 485 10.25 -4.76 27.19
N GLU A 486 11.51 -4.56 26.84
CA GLU A 486 11.90 -4.18 25.46
C GLU A 486 11.54 -5.26 24.45
N LYS A 487 11.86 -6.50 24.74
CA LYS A 487 11.54 -7.63 23.88
C LYS A 487 10.02 -7.83 23.75
N SER A 488 9.26 -7.63 24.82
CA SER A 488 7.81 -7.79 24.78
C SER A 488 7.12 -6.76 23.88
N LYS A 489 7.64 -5.53 23.79
CA LYS A 489 7.12 -4.50 22.91
C LYS A 489 7.25 -4.87 21.43
N SER A 490 8.29 -5.61 21.07
CA SER A 490 8.56 -6.04 19.69
C SER A 490 7.86 -7.34 19.28
N ILE A 491 7.35 -8.15 20.23
CA ILE A 491 6.63 -9.38 19.92
C ILE A 491 5.17 -9.05 19.55
N PRO A 492 4.72 -9.32 18.31
CA PRO A 492 3.33 -9.10 17.94
C PRO A 492 2.33 -9.89 18.79
N ALA A 493 1.19 -9.30 19.13
CA ALA A 493 0.17 -9.97 19.93
C ALA A 493 -0.42 -11.20 19.23
N SER A 494 -0.55 -11.15 17.90
CA SER A 494 -1.05 -12.24 17.06
C SER A 494 -0.26 -13.54 17.17
N ARG A 495 1.02 -13.48 17.57
CA ARG A 495 1.86 -14.65 17.82
C ARG A 495 1.49 -15.43 19.08
N SER A 496 0.85 -14.76 20.00
CA SER A 496 0.59 -15.28 21.33
C SER A 496 -0.82 -15.78 21.51
N ILE A 497 -1.75 -15.27 20.71
CA ILE A 497 -3.20 -15.54 20.85
C ILE A 497 -3.79 -15.94 19.50
N SER A 498 -4.91 -16.65 19.55
CA SER A 498 -5.61 -17.14 18.36
C SER A 498 -6.97 -16.49 18.21
N SER A 499 -7.35 -16.14 16.99
CA SER A 499 -8.68 -15.65 16.65
C SER A 499 -9.72 -16.76 16.46
N THR A 500 -9.29 -18.04 16.51
CA THR A 500 -10.18 -19.19 16.30
C THR A 500 -10.77 -19.69 17.61
N ASP A 501 -11.92 -20.37 17.53
CA ASP A 501 -12.58 -20.99 18.68
C ASP A 501 -11.74 -22.08 19.37
N LYS A 502 -10.67 -22.56 18.71
CA LYS A 502 -9.76 -23.59 19.23
C LYS A 502 -8.56 -23.04 20.01
N GLY A 503 -8.40 -21.71 20.08
CA GLY A 503 -7.28 -21.06 20.75
C GLY A 503 -7.72 -20.03 21.78
N SER A 504 -6.78 -19.60 22.61
CA SER A 504 -7.05 -18.55 23.60
C SER A 504 -7.18 -17.19 22.94
N ARG A 505 -8.21 -16.45 23.29
CA ARG A 505 -8.42 -15.05 22.84
C ARG A 505 -7.63 -14.04 23.64
N TYR A 506 -6.87 -14.47 24.62
CA TYR A 506 -6.02 -13.65 25.45
C TYR A 506 -4.76 -14.40 25.90
N LEU A 507 -3.78 -13.63 26.34
CA LEU A 507 -2.59 -14.12 27.02
C LEU A 507 -2.17 -13.10 28.08
N ILE A 508 -1.75 -13.59 29.25
CA ILE A 508 -1.03 -12.80 30.24
C ILE A 508 0.43 -13.25 30.23
N LEU A 509 1.34 -12.39 29.79
CA LEU A 509 2.73 -12.70 29.55
C LEU A 509 3.59 -12.20 30.70
N PRO A 510 4.47 -13.05 31.32
CA PRO A 510 5.43 -12.57 32.31
C PRO A 510 6.54 -11.77 31.61
N VAL A 511 6.83 -10.58 32.15
CA VAL A 511 7.81 -9.64 31.60
C VAL A 511 8.76 -9.19 32.71
N TYR A 512 10.03 -9.14 32.40
CA TYR A 512 11.11 -8.74 33.31
C TYR A 512 11.72 -7.42 32.86
N GLU A 513 12.25 -6.63 33.80
CA GLU A 513 12.97 -5.39 33.43
C GLU A 513 14.18 -5.68 32.58
N ASN A 514 14.92 -6.73 32.90
CA ASN A 514 16.04 -7.23 32.13
C ASN A 514 16.13 -8.76 32.25
N MET A 515 17.01 -9.42 31.51
CA MET A 515 17.15 -10.87 31.49
C MET A 515 17.74 -11.45 32.79
N ASP A 516 18.36 -10.63 33.60
CA ASP A 516 18.97 -11.03 34.87
C ASP A 516 18.07 -10.73 36.08
N SER A 517 16.88 -10.14 35.88
CA SER A 517 15.91 -9.86 36.94
C SER A 517 15.52 -11.13 37.67
N LEU A 518 15.46 -11.04 38.98
CA LEU A 518 15.00 -12.13 39.83
C LEU A 518 13.50 -12.40 39.60
N PRO A 519 13.01 -13.62 39.85
CA PRO A 519 11.59 -13.96 39.74
C PRO A 519 10.64 -13.00 40.44
N ASN A 520 11.07 -12.40 41.55
CA ASN A 520 10.30 -11.46 42.33
C ASN A 520 10.06 -10.09 41.65
N SER A 521 10.76 -9.80 40.56
CA SER A 521 10.59 -8.56 39.78
C SER A 521 9.75 -8.76 38.51
N VAL A 522 9.05 -9.89 38.38
CA VAL A 522 8.20 -10.17 37.23
C VAL A 522 6.98 -9.26 37.25
N LYS A 523 6.71 -8.66 36.08
CA LYS A 523 5.44 -7.97 35.78
C LYS A 523 4.65 -8.76 34.75
N TYR A 524 3.39 -8.42 34.57
CA TYR A 524 2.50 -9.17 33.70
C TYR A 524 1.90 -8.24 32.64
N GLN A 525 2.05 -8.62 31.38
CA GLN A 525 1.49 -7.94 30.23
C GLN A 525 0.25 -8.69 29.73
N VAL A 526 -0.86 -7.96 29.61
CA VAL A 526 -2.11 -8.49 29.09
C VAL A 526 -2.15 -8.30 27.57
N ARG A 527 -2.53 -9.34 26.84
CA ARG A 527 -2.78 -9.33 25.40
C ARG A 527 -4.12 -9.99 25.12
N TYR A 528 -4.91 -9.41 24.22
CA TYR A 528 -6.24 -9.95 23.92
C TYR A 528 -6.71 -9.57 22.52
N ILE A 529 -7.77 -10.21 22.03
CA ILE A 529 -8.46 -9.85 20.79
C ILE A 529 -9.60 -8.91 21.14
N LYS A 530 -9.64 -7.73 20.53
CA LYS A 530 -10.73 -6.77 20.60
C LYS A 530 -11.53 -6.84 19.31
N PHE A 531 -12.85 -7.04 19.42
CA PHE A 531 -13.76 -6.94 18.28
C PHE A 531 -14.15 -5.48 18.06
N GLU A 532 -14.15 -5.05 16.81
CA GLU A 532 -14.60 -3.71 16.43
C GLU A 532 -16.13 -3.64 16.48
N GLU A 533 -16.65 -2.53 16.98
CA GLU A 533 -18.07 -2.25 16.89
C GLU A 533 -18.41 -2.09 15.39
N ARG A 534 -19.39 -2.84 14.89
CA ARG A 534 -19.93 -2.57 13.57
C ARG A 534 -20.47 -1.14 13.59
N GLN A 535 -19.83 -0.23 12.89
CA GLN A 535 -20.46 1.02 12.54
C GLN A 535 -21.69 0.65 11.73
N ASN A 536 -22.87 0.76 12.33
CA ASN A 536 -24.11 0.77 11.58
C ASN A 536 -23.99 1.98 10.65
N SER A 537 -23.67 1.74 9.42
CA SER A 537 -23.95 2.67 8.32
C SER A 537 -25.45 2.86 8.36
N GLY A 538 -25.89 3.91 9.00
CA GLY A 538 -27.28 4.30 9.07
C GLY A 538 -27.78 4.60 7.67
N SER A 539 -28.36 3.61 7.02
CA SER A 539 -29.34 3.85 6.00
C SER A 539 -30.53 4.50 6.71
N SER A 540 -30.53 5.81 6.77
CA SER A 540 -31.74 6.59 7.03
C SER A 540 -32.67 6.35 5.83
N ALA A 541 -33.39 5.22 5.86
CA ALA A 541 -34.61 5.07 5.11
C ALA A 541 -35.58 6.06 5.75
N SER A 542 -35.71 7.23 5.14
CA SER A 542 -36.80 8.17 5.37
C SER A 542 -38.08 7.46 4.92
N GLY A 543 -38.69 6.72 5.85
CA GLY A 543 -40.06 6.24 5.73
C GLY A 543 -40.99 7.43 5.76
N GLY A 544 -41.41 7.90 4.59
CA GLY A 544 -42.53 8.82 4.45
C GLY A 544 -43.79 8.10 4.90
N GLY A 545 -44.23 8.40 6.11
CA GLY A 545 -45.52 8.01 6.64
C GLY A 545 -46.63 8.71 5.87
N ALA A 546 -47.29 8.01 4.97
CA ALA A 546 -48.57 8.42 4.44
C ALA A 546 -49.66 8.07 5.45
N THR A 547 -50.18 9.05 6.12
CA THR A 547 -51.42 8.97 6.91
C THR A 547 -52.59 8.76 5.96
N ALA A 548 -53.17 7.58 5.97
CA ALA A 548 -54.44 7.31 5.35
C ALA A 548 -55.56 7.71 6.33
N SER A 549 -56.26 8.78 6.02
CA SER A 549 -57.55 9.12 6.60
C SER A 549 -58.63 8.27 5.94
N GLY A 550 -59.47 7.63 6.78
CA GLY A 550 -60.59 6.82 6.39
C GLY A 550 -61.77 7.62 5.83
N GLY A 551 -62.57 6.98 5.01
CA GLY A 551 -63.85 7.43 4.53
C GLY A 551 -64.59 6.24 3.91
N GLY A 552 -65.62 5.81 4.60
CA GLY A 552 -66.45 4.69 4.25
C GLY A 552 -67.44 4.99 3.15
N GLY A 553 -68.09 3.95 2.61
CA GLY A 553 -69.22 4.00 1.70
C GLY A 553 -69.35 2.70 0.91
N GLY A 554 -70.29 1.89 1.29
CA GLY A 554 -70.66 0.62 0.68
C GLY A 554 -71.53 0.80 -0.58
N PRO A 555 -72.36 -0.18 -0.96
CA PRO A 555 -72.14 -0.95 -2.18
C PRO A 555 -73.11 -0.58 -3.28
N ASP A 556 -72.88 -1.02 -4.51
CA ASP A 556 -73.89 -1.59 -5.45
C ASP A 556 -73.35 -1.70 -6.88
N GLU A 557 -73.64 -2.91 -7.42
CA GLU A 557 -74.12 -3.30 -8.75
C GLU A 557 -73.38 -2.87 -10.02
N CYS A 558 -73.18 -3.91 -10.74
CA CYS A 558 -73.03 -4.25 -12.13
C CYS A 558 -71.62 -4.65 -12.59
#